data_2c8a561fe8cfc3c9cc1d9b9d8b9eab32
#
_entry.id   2c8a561fe8cfc3c9cc1d9b9d8b9eab32
#
_cell.length_a   1.000
_cell.length_b   1.000
_cell.length_c   1.000
_cell.angle_alpha   90.00
_cell.angle_beta   90.00
_cell.angle_gamma   90.00
#
_symmetry.space_group_name_H-M   'P 1'
#
loop_
_entity.id
_entity.type
_entity.pdbx_description
1 polymer ?
#
loop_
_entity_poly.entity_id
_entity_poly.type
_entity_poly.pdbx_seq_one_letter_code
_entity_poly.pdbx_strand_id
1 'polypeptide(L)'
;MKFAYGILTHTPAWVFALLAYLVWQGIRARRPRTTTIWRALIVPAVFIIWGISRIGLRQDSIWPLASWIAAAMALLPLGVLTPRPFELDHGTGQITRPGSVFPLIRNLVVFSLQYTVAVISAVDVSDRLLATIVGRAISGATAGYFIGSTIALLRAYWRKRQVDLTTSPPRP
;
A
#
# COMPACT_ATOMS: atom_id res chain seq x y z
N MET A 1 16.05 -19.68 21.29
CA MET A 1 14.62 -20.02 21.40
C MET A 1 13.86 -19.14 22.41
N LYS A 2 14.43 -18.79 23.58
CA LYS A 2 13.76 -17.94 24.60
C LYS A 2 13.37 -16.54 24.11
N PHE A 3 14.20 -15.92 23.25
CA PHE A 3 13.93 -14.58 22.70
C PHE A 3 12.71 -14.55 21.76
N ALA A 4 12.62 -15.51 20.82
CA ALA A 4 11.48 -15.62 19.91
C ALA A 4 10.16 -15.93 20.65
N TYR A 5 10.23 -16.78 21.69
CA TYR A 5 9.07 -17.06 22.52
C TYR A 5 8.62 -15.82 23.29
N GLY A 6 9.56 -15.03 23.83
CA GLY A 6 9.25 -13.77 24.49
C GLY A 6 8.56 -12.76 23.57
N ILE A 7 9.02 -12.62 22.32
CA ILE A 7 8.37 -11.74 21.33
C ILE A 7 6.93 -12.20 21.06
N LEU A 8 6.72 -13.50 20.83
CA LEU A 8 5.40 -14.05 20.53
C LEU A 8 4.40 -13.87 21.67
N THR A 9 4.84 -14.08 22.92
CA THR A 9 3.96 -13.96 24.09
C THR A 9 3.60 -12.50 24.41
N HIS A 10 4.45 -11.54 24.06
CA HIS A 10 4.19 -10.11 24.26
C HIS A 10 3.53 -9.44 23.04
N THR A 11 3.34 -10.18 21.93
CA THR A 11 2.65 -9.66 20.76
C THR A 11 1.14 -9.67 21.01
N PRO A 12 0.46 -8.51 20.89
CA PRO A 12 -0.99 -8.44 21.06
C PRO A 12 -1.74 -9.33 20.05
N ALA A 13 -2.82 -9.98 20.49
CA ALA A 13 -3.59 -10.91 19.65
C ALA A 13 -4.11 -10.29 18.34
N TRP A 14 -4.38 -8.98 18.32
CA TRP A 14 -4.83 -8.28 17.11
C TRP A 14 -3.78 -8.29 15.98
N VAL A 15 -2.48 -8.39 16.29
CA VAL A 15 -1.40 -8.47 15.29
C VAL A 15 -1.50 -9.78 14.50
N PHE A 16 -1.79 -10.89 15.19
CA PHE A 16 -2.02 -12.19 14.54
C PHE A 16 -3.31 -12.17 13.71
N ALA A 17 -4.36 -11.52 14.21
CA ALA A 17 -5.60 -11.35 13.46
C ALA A 17 -5.37 -10.51 12.19
N LEU A 18 -4.57 -9.44 12.28
CA LEU A 18 -4.18 -8.63 11.12
C LEU A 18 -3.37 -9.45 10.11
N LEU A 19 -2.39 -10.22 10.57
CA LEU A 19 -1.60 -11.10 9.70
C LEU A 19 -2.49 -12.12 8.98
N ALA A 20 -3.37 -12.78 9.71
CA ALA A 20 -4.33 -13.73 9.12
C ALA A 20 -5.23 -13.06 8.07
N TYR A 21 -5.71 -11.85 8.35
CA TYR A 21 -6.49 -11.06 7.40
C TYR A 21 -5.68 -10.71 6.13
N LEU A 22 -4.42 -10.29 6.28
CA LEU A 22 -3.55 -9.96 5.14
C LEU A 22 -3.26 -11.18 4.27
N VAL A 23 -3.02 -12.33 4.89
CA VAL A 23 -2.85 -13.61 4.18
C VAL A 23 -4.13 -13.99 3.45
N TRP A 24 -5.27 -13.97 4.13
CA TRP A 24 -6.57 -14.27 3.52
C TRP A 24 -6.89 -13.33 2.33
N GLN A 25 -6.69 -12.03 2.52
CA GLN A 25 -6.87 -11.04 1.45
C GLN A 25 -5.93 -11.29 0.27
N GLY A 26 -4.66 -11.63 0.57
CA GLY A 26 -3.65 -11.93 -0.45
C GLY A 26 -3.98 -13.19 -1.24
N ILE A 27 -4.43 -14.25 -0.58
CA ILE A 27 -4.89 -15.49 -1.24
C ILE A 27 -6.10 -15.19 -2.14
N ARG A 28 -7.05 -14.40 -1.65
CA ARG A 28 -8.23 -14.00 -2.42
C ARG A 28 -7.86 -13.16 -3.66
N ALA A 29 -6.75 -12.40 -3.60
CA ALA A 29 -6.26 -11.60 -4.72
C ALA A 29 -5.66 -12.45 -5.87
N ARG A 30 -5.46 -13.76 -5.69
CA ARG A 30 -5.02 -14.70 -6.73
C ARG A 30 -6.11 -15.01 -7.76
N ARG A 31 -7.36 -14.70 -7.45
CA ARG A 31 -8.48 -14.90 -8.40
C ARG A 31 -8.73 -13.61 -9.18
N PRO A 32 -9.08 -13.72 -10.47
CA PRO A 32 -9.51 -12.57 -11.24
C PRO A 32 -10.66 -11.84 -10.53
N ARG A 33 -10.63 -10.51 -10.54
CA ARG A 33 -11.63 -9.71 -9.83
C ARG A 33 -12.04 -8.52 -10.69
N THR A 34 -13.34 -8.40 -10.83
CA THR A 34 -13.96 -7.21 -11.41
C THR A 34 -14.26 -6.21 -10.30
N THR A 35 -13.87 -4.98 -10.49
CA THR A 35 -14.11 -3.91 -9.51
C THR A 35 -14.33 -2.57 -10.20
N THR A 36 -15.11 -1.72 -9.58
CA THR A 36 -15.29 -0.34 -10.05
C THR A 36 -14.05 0.48 -9.69
N ILE A 37 -13.69 1.45 -10.54
CA ILE A 37 -12.51 2.30 -10.35
C ILE A 37 -12.51 3.00 -8.98
N TRP A 38 -13.67 3.45 -8.51
CA TRP A 38 -13.82 4.10 -7.20
C TRP A 38 -13.40 3.22 -6.03
N ARG A 39 -13.76 1.93 -6.07
CA ARG A 39 -13.33 0.97 -5.03
C ARG A 39 -11.83 0.71 -5.07
N ALA A 40 -11.21 0.83 -6.25
CA ALA A 40 -9.76 0.70 -6.37
C ALA A 40 -9.01 1.88 -5.76
N LEU A 41 -9.65 3.05 -5.64
CA LEU A 41 -9.09 4.27 -5.06
C LEU A 41 -9.26 4.36 -3.55
N ILE A 42 -10.20 3.63 -2.94
CA ILE A 42 -10.48 3.68 -1.49
C ILE A 42 -9.22 3.29 -0.70
N VAL A 43 -8.54 2.22 -1.07
CA VAL A 43 -7.37 1.73 -0.32
C VAL A 43 -6.24 2.76 -0.30
N PRO A 44 -5.79 3.32 -1.45
CA PRO A 44 -4.81 4.41 -1.43
C PRO A 44 -5.27 5.62 -0.63
N ALA A 45 -6.54 6.03 -0.75
CA ALA A 45 -7.06 7.18 -0.02
C ALA A 45 -7.00 6.97 1.50
N VAL A 46 -7.39 5.79 2.00
CA VAL A 46 -7.30 5.44 3.41
C VAL A 46 -5.85 5.51 3.91
N PHE A 47 -4.89 4.98 3.15
CA PHE A 47 -3.47 5.04 3.54
C PHE A 47 -2.92 6.46 3.55
N ILE A 48 -3.32 7.32 2.61
CA ILE A 48 -2.92 8.72 2.57
C ILE A 48 -3.50 9.46 3.78
N ILE A 49 -4.80 9.32 4.04
CA ILE A 49 -5.48 9.96 5.17
C ILE A 49 -4.85 9.49 6.48
N TRP A 50 -4.62 8.18 6.63
CA TRP A 50 -3.96 7.65 7.83
C TRP A 50 -2.52 8.14 7.96
N GLY A 51 -1.75 8.19 6.87
CA GLY A 51 -0.40 8.74 6.87
C GLY A 51 -0.38 10.19 7.36
N ILE A 52 -1.28 11.02 6.83
CA ILE A 52 -1.42 12.43 7.21
C ILE A 52 -1.89 12.58 8.66
N SER A 53 -2.87 11.78 9.10
CA SER A 53 -3.40 11.86 10.48
C SER A 53 -2.35 11.53 11.54
N ARG A 54 -1.34 10.75 11.18
CA ARG A 54 -0.20 10.42 12.04
C ARG A 54 0.89 11.48 12.05
N ILE A 55 0.81 12.50 11.18
CA ILE A 55 1.68 13.69 11.19
C ILE A 55 1.26 14.64 12.34
N GLY A 56 0.57 14.12 13.34
CA GLY A 56 0.01 14.87 14.45
C GLY A 56 1.01 15.76 15.19
N LEU A 57 0.52 16.86 15.64
CA LEU A 57 0.93 18.11 16.24
C LEU A 57 1.98 18.05 17.39
N ARG A 58 2.59 16.92 17.68
CA ARG A 58 3.64 16.73 18.69
C ARG A 58 4.76 15.86 18.13
N GLN A 59 5.56 16.43 17.23
CA GLN A 59 6.83 15.80 16.87
C GLN A 59 7.96 16.69 17.38
N ASP A 60 8.67 16.19 18.38
CA ASP A 60 9.87 16.83 18.93
C ASP A 60 11.05 16.84 17.92
N SER A 61 10.84 16.26 16.72
CA SER A 61 11.85 16.17 15.68
C SER A 61 11.23 16.18 14.27
N ILE A 62 11.86 16.88 13.32
CA ILE A 62 11.46 16.94 11.91
C ILE A 62 11.90 15.69 11.12
N TRP A 63 12.88 14.94 11.60
CA TRP A 63 13.48 13.83 10.86
C TRP A 63 12.50 12.69 10.48
N PRO A 64 11.56 12.27 11.35
CA PRO A 64 10.56 11.29 10.97
C PRO A 64 9.65 11.73 9.82
N LEU A 65 9.29 13.02 9.76
CA LEU A 65 8.50 13.58 8.67
C LEU A 65 9.32 13.65 7.37
N ALA A 66 10.55 14.14 7.47
CA ALA A 66 11.46 14.22 6.33
C ALA A 66 11.72 12.83 5.72
N SER A 67 11.94 11.81 6.56
CA SER A 67 12.14 10.43 6.10
C SER A 67 10.90 9.87 5.42
N TRP A 68 9.71 10.17 5.92
CA TRP A 68 8.45 9.77 5.31
C TRP A 68 8.29 10.36 3.90
N ILE A 69 8.50 11.69 3.77
CA ILE A 69 8.40 12.40 2.49
C ILE A 69 9.45 11.88 1.50
N ALA A 70 10.71 11.79 1.92
CA ALA A 70 11.80 11.32 1.07
C ALA A 70 11.55 9.91 0.55
N ALA A 71 11.13 8.98 1.41
CA ALA A 71 10.81 7.62 1.03
C ALA A 71 9.57 7.53 0.12
N ALA A 72 8.56 8.36 0.36
CA ALA A 72 7.38 8.45 -0.51
C ALA A 72 7.76 8.93 -1.92
N MET A 73 8.57 9.97 -2.02
CA MET A 73 9.06 10.49 -3.30
C MET A 73 9.95 9.47 -4.03
N ALA A 74 10.81 8.74 -3.32
CA ALA A 74 11.68 7.73 -3.90
C ALA A 74 10.90 6.55 -4.50
N LEU A 75 9.84 6.08 -3.84
CA LEU A 75 9.06 4.91 -4.29
C LEU A 75 7.88 5.25 -5.21
N LEU A 76 7.51 6.53 -5.32
CA LEU A 76 6.45 6.98 -6.23
C LEU A 76 6.73 6.62 -7.70
N PRO A 77 7.93 6.88 -8.26
CA PRO A 77 8.26 6.48 -9.63
C PRO A 77 8.14 4.98 -9.85
N LEU A 78 8.59 4.17 -8.89
CA LEU A 78 8.45 2.71 -8.96
C LEU A 78 6.98 2.30 -9.06
N GLY A 79 6.09 2.96 -8.30
CA GLY A 79 4.65 2.74 -8.40
C GLY A 79 4.08 3.08 -9.77
N VAL A 80 4.54 4.20 -10.38
CA VAL A 80 4.12 4.63 -11.72
C VAL A 80 4.63 3.69 -12.79
N LEU A 81 5.86 3.20 -12.68
CA LEU A 81 6.52 2.33 -13.66
C LEU A 81 6.07 0.87 -13.55
N THR A 82 5.40 0.46 -12.47
CA THR A 82 4.93 -0.92 -12.32
C THR A 82 3.62 -1.11 -13.08
N PRO A 83 3.62 -1.71 -14.28
CA PRO A 83 2.41 -1.92 -15.05
C PRO A 83 1.48 -2.90 -14.33
N ARG A 84 0.22 -2.56 -14.23
CA ARG A 84 -0.82 -3.45 -13.74
C ARG A 84 -1.76 -3.75 -14.88
N PRO A 85 -1.70 -4.96 -15.46
CA PRO A 85 -2.63 -5.33 -16.50
C PRO A 85 -4.06 -5.25 -15.94
N PHE A 86 -4.94 -4.61 -16.69
CA PHE A 86 -6.37 -4.61 -16.43
C PHE A 86 -7.12 -4.55 -17.75
N GLU A 87 -8.27 -5.15 -17.78
CA GLU A 87 -9.22 -5.05 -18.87
C GLU A 87 -10.32 -4.09 -18.45
N LEU A 88 -10.68 -3.17 -19.34
CA LEU A 88 -11.77 -2.24 -19.13
C LEU A 88 -12.98 -2.76 -19.88
N ASP A 89 -14.05 -3.01 -19.15
CA ASP A 89 -15.36 -3.23 -19.76
C ASP A 89 -16.00 -1.87 -20.03
N HIS A 90 -16.09 -1.54 -21.31
CA HIS A 90 -16.59 -0.26 -21.78
C HIS A 90 -18.08 -0.07 -21.54
N GLY A 91 -18.86 -1.18 -21.45
CA GLY A 91 -20.31 -1.13 -21.20
C GLY A 91 -20.65 -0.77 -19.77
N THR A 92 -19.90 -1.29 -18.81
CA THR A 92 -20.19 -1.13 -17.37
C THR A 92 -19.21 -0.20 -16.66
N GLY A 93 -18.11 0.23 -17.30
CA GLY A 93 -17.03 1.00 -16.70
C GLY A 93 -16.29 0.24 -15.60
N GLN A 94 -16.42 -1.09 -15.56
CA GLN A 94 -15.77 -1.96 -14.60
C GLN A 94 -14.35 -2.32 -15.07
N ILE A 95 -13.47 -2.53 -14.10
CA ILE A 95 -12.08 -2.93 -14.33
C ILE A 95 -11.94 -4.38 -13.89
N THR A 96 -11.58 -5.26 -14.81
CA THR A 96 -11.21 -6.63 -14.50
C THR A 96 -9.70 -6.71 -14.37
N ARG A 97 -9.24 -7.17 -13.23
CA ARG A 97 -7.82 -7.41 -12.94
C ARG A 97 -7.56 -8.90 -12.90
N PRO A 98 -6.53 -9.39 -13.61
CA PRO A 98 -6.08 -10.76 -13.48
C PRO A 98 -5.64 -11.04 -12.04
N GLY A 99 -5.83 -12.26 -11.59
CA GLY A 99 -5.36 -12.70 -10.28
C GLY A 99 -3.84 -12.59 -10.19
N SER A 100 -3.33 -12.16 -9.03
CA SER A 100 -1.90 -11.99 -8.80
C SER A 100 -1.50 -12.39 -7.39
N VAL A 101 -0.30 -12.95 -7.25
CA VAL A 101 0.33 -13.24 -5.95
C VAL A 101 1.02 -11.99 -5.39
N PHE A 102 1.31 -11.01 -6.23
CA PHE A 102 2.04 -9.81 -5.86
C PHE A 102 1.45 -9.05 -4.65
N PRO A 103 0.12 -8.85 -4.53
CA PRO A 103 -0.46 -8.22 -3.34
C PRO A 103 -0.17 -8.99 -2.05
N LEU A 104 -0.13 -10.32 -2.10
CA LEU A 104 0.19 -11.15 -0.94
C LEU A 104 1.64 -10.91 -0.50
N ILE A 105 2.59 -11.08 -1.43
CA ILE A 105 4.02 -10.88 -1.14
C ILE A 105 4.27 -9.49 -0.59
N ARG A 106 3.77 -8.45 -1.27
CA ARG A 106 3.93 -7.06 -0.85
C ARG A 106 3.39 -6.82 0.56
N ASN A 107 2.16 -7.30 0.84
CA ASN A 107 1.54 -7.09 2.15
C ASN A 107 2.32 -7.78 3.27
N LEU A 108 2.82 -9.00 3.03
CA LEU A 108 3.66 -9.72 3.98
C LEU A 108 5.00 -9.01 4.22
N VAL A 109 5.65 -8.53 3.16
CA VAL A 109 6.92 -7.79 3.28
C VAL A 109 6.71 -6.52 4.09
N VAL A 110 5.70 -5.70 3.75
CA VAL A 110 5.41 -4.45 4.48
C VAL A 110 5.07 -4.75 5.94
N PHE A 111 4.23 -5.77 6.19
CA PHE A 111 3.88 -6.19 7.55
C PHE A 111 5.12 -6.61 8.34
N SER A 112 5.97 -7.48 7.77
CA SER A 112 7.17 -7.97 8.44
C SER A 112 8.13 -6.83 8.78
N LEU A 113 8.36 -5.89 7.85
CA LEU A 113 9.20 -4.72 8.10
C LEU A 113 8.65 -3.84 9.22
N GLN A 114 7.35 -3.54 9.21
CA GLN A 114 6.70 -2.73 10.25
C GLN A 114 6.71 -3.44 11.60
N TYR A 115 6.47 -4.74 11.60
CA TYR A 115 6.53 -5.55 12.83
C TYR A 115 7.94 -5.59 13.42
N THR A 116 8.97 -5.77 12.58
CA THR A 116 10.37 -5.73 13.02
C THR A 116 10.73 -4.40 13.66
N VAL A 117 10.34 -3.28 13.03
CA VAL A 117 10.56 -1.94 13.62
C VAL A 117 9.83 -1.79 14.95
N ALA A 118 8.59 -2.27 15.05
CA ALA A 118 7.84 -2.22 16.31
C ALA A 118 8.52 -3.03 17.43
N VAL A 119 9.04 -4.22 17.12
CA VAL A 119 9.77 -5.06 18.07
C VAL A 119 11.06 -4.38 18.52
N ILE A 120 11.86 -3.85 17.60
CA ILE A 120 13.10 -3.13 17.93
C ILE A 120 12.79 -1.93 18.83
N SER A 121 11.77 -1.13 18.49
CA SER A 121 11.35 0.02 19.28
C SER A 121 10.88 -0.34 20.70
N ALA A 122 10.40 -1.57 20.90
CA ALA A 122 9.94 -2.05 22.20
C ALA A 122 11.08 -2.60 23.07
N VAL A 123 12.11 -3.18 22.43
CA VAL A 123 13.25 -3.81 23.14
C VAL A 123 14.35 -2.80 23.44
N ASP A 124 14.65 -1.93 22.49
CA ASP A 124 15.70 -0.93 22.63
C ASP A 124 15.12 0.48 22.73
N VAL A 125 15.21 1.03 23.95
CA VAL A 125 14.71 2.38 24.27
C VAL A 125 15.66 3.47 23.80
N SER A 126 16.97 3.17 23.67
CA SER A 126 18.00 4.13 23.28
C SER A 126 17.87 4.57 21.81
N ASP A 127 17.37 3.70 20.94
CA ASP A 127 17.24 3.95 19.50
C ASP A 127 15.82 4.30 19.04
N ARG A 128 14.97 4.78 19.94
CA ARG A 128 13.56 5.12 19.61
C ARG A 128 13.42 6.11 18.46
N LEU A 129 14.29 7.10 18.38
CA LEU A 129 14.28 8.09 17.30
C LEU A 129 14.59 7.42 15.96
N LEU A 130 15.63 6.59 15.90
CA LEU A 130 16.01 5.86 14.70
C LEU A 130 14.91 4.89 14.26
N ALA A 131 14.36 4.13 15.19
CA ALA A 131 13.25 3.22 14.91
C ALA A 131 12.00 3.96 14.39
N THR A 132 11.73 5.15 14.94
CA THR A 132 10.64 6.02 14.45
C THR A 132 10.92 6.51 13.03
N ILE A 133 12.13 6.96 12.74
CA ILE A 133 12.55 7.40 11.40
C ILE A 133 12.40 6.27 10.39
N VAL A 134 12.90 5.07 10.70
CA VAL A 134 12.81 3.89 9.84
C VAL A 134 11.36 3.46 9.63
N GLY A 135 10.56 3.39 10.67
CA GLY A 135 9.13 3.07 10.58
C GLY A 135 8.36 4.07 9.72
N ARG A 136 8.69 5.36 9.83
CA ARG A 136 8.13 6.40 8.97
C ARG A 136 8.60 6.27 7.52
N ALA A 137 9.87 5.97 7.28
CA ALA A 137 10.38 5.74 5.93
C ALA A 137 9.66 4.56 5.25
N ILE A 138 9.46 3.43 5.93
CA ILE A 138 8.72 2.27 5.41
C ILE A 138 7.26 2.66 5.08
N SER A 139 6.62 3.41 5.96
CA SER A 139 5.25 3.91 5.74
C SER A 139 5.19 4.86 4.54
N GLY A 140 6.14 5.80 4.43
CA GLY A 140 6.27 6.72 3.30
C GLY A 140 6.50 6.01 1.99
N ALA A 141 7.44 5.07 1.94
CA ALA A 141 7.72 4.23 0.79
C ALA A 141 6.46 3.49 0.29
N THR A 142 5.71 2.91 1.22
CA THR A 142 4.45 2.23 0.91
C THR A 142 3.41 3.20 0.34
N ALA A 143 3.25 4.37 0.96
CA ALA A 143 2.33 5.40 0.49
C ALA A 143 2.71 5.90 -0.91
N GLY A 144 3.98 6.23 -1.15
CA GLY A 144 4.50 6.67 -2.44
C GLY A 144 4.25 5.65 -3.54
N TYR A 145 4.56 4.37 -3.28
CA TYR A 145 4.27 3.30 -4.22
C TYR A 145 2.77 3.19 -4.56
N PHE A 146 1.88 3.29 -3.56
CA PHE A 146 0.44 3.25 -3.80
C PHE A 146 -0.06 4.46 -4.58
N ILE A 147 0.42 5.66 -4.27
CA ILE A 147 0.09 6.89 -5.00
C ILE A 147 0.54 6.74 -6.46
N GLY A 148 1.80 6.35 -6.70
CA GLY A 148 2.34 6.16 -8.04
C GLY A 148 1.55 5.13 -8.84
N SER A 149 1.23 3.98 -8.25
CA SER A 149 0.45 2.94 -8.91
C SER A 149 -1.00 3.35 -9.19
N THR A 150 -1.56 4.25 -8.37
CA THR A 150 -2.88 4.83 -8.61
C THR A 150 -2.86 5.81 -9.76
N ILE A 151 -1.82 6.66 -9.84
CA ILE A 151 -1.60 7.59 -10.96
C ILE A 151 -1.47 6.79 -12.27
N ALA A 152 -0.69 5.71 -12.28
CA ALA A 152 -0.54 4.84 -13.45
C ALA A 152 -1.87 4.23 -13.88
N LEU A 153 -2.67 3.75 -12.92
CA LEU A 153 -4.00 3.20 -13.18
C LEU A 153 -4.94 4.23 -13.80
N LEU A 154 -5.00 5.44 -13.21
CA LEU A 154 -5.85 6.52 -13.69
C LEU A 154 -5.44 6.97 -15.11
N ARG A 155 -4.14 7.14 -15.37
CA ARG A 155 -3.63 7.49 -16.71
C ARG A 155 -4.00 6.43 -17.74
N ALA A 156 -3.83 5.15 -17.41
CA ALA A 156 -4.17 4.06 -18.32
C ALA A 156 -5.69 3.95 -18.53
N TYR A 157 -6.50 4.20 -17.51
CA TYR A 157 -7.96 4.23 -17.60
C TYR A 157 -8.44 5.33 -18.56
N TRP A 158 -7.96 6.56 -18.38
CA TRP A 158 -8.32 7.69 -19.23
C TRP A 158 -7.87 7.49 -20.68
N ARG A 159 -6.68 6.94 -20.89
CA ARG A 159 -6.17 6.64 -22.24
C ARG A 159 -7.06 5.64 -22.98
N LYS A 160 -7.44 4.54 -22.34
CA LYS A 160 -8.31 3.53 -22.92
C LYS A 160 -9.69 4.10 -23.24
N ARG A 161 -10.24 4.92 -22.36
CA ARG A 161 -11.54 5.57 -22.56
C ARG A 161 -11.54 6.54 -23.76
N GLN A 162 -10.45 7.28 -23.98
CA GLN A 162 -10.35 8.21 -25.11
C GLN A 162 -10.28 7.47 -26.45
N VAL A 163 -9.54 6.37 -26.54
CA VAL A 163 -9.44 5.56 -27.77
C VAL A 163 -10.81 5.03 -28.19
N ASP A 164 -11.64 4.62 -27.23
CA ASP A 164 -12.97 4.10 -27.51
C ASP A 164 -13.92 5.17 -28.07
N LEU A 165 -13.87 6.40 -27.55
CA LEU A 165 -14.68 7.51 -28.04
C LEU A 165 -14.32 7.95 -29.47
N THR A 166 -13.09 7.69 -29.92
CA THR A 166 -12.62 8.03 -31.27
C THR A 166 -12.87 6.92 -32.29
N THR A 167 -13.00 5.66 -31.83
CA THR A 167 -13.19 4.48 -32.70
C THR A 167 -14.62 4.00 -32.80
N SER A 168 -15.52 4.42 -31.92
CA SER A 168 -16.93 4.07 -32.01
C SER A 168 -17.62 4.87 -33.10
N PRO A 169 -18.24 4.24 -34.12
CA PRO A 169 -19.06 4.95 -35.07
C PRO A 169 -20.23 5.64 -34.38
N PRO A 170 -20.70 6.80 -34.86
CA PRO A 170 -21.86 7.47 -34.31
C PRO A 170 -23.04 6.52 -34.30
N ARG A 171 -23.66 6.36 -33.15
CA ARG A 171 -24.89 5.55 -33.04
C ARG A 171 -25.98 6.22 -33.84
N PRO A 172 -26.72 5.47 -34.68
CA PRO A 172 -27.82 5.98 -35.46
C PRO A 172 -28.93 6.56 -34.61
#